data_290b41c440719f435c5010306f490638
#
_entry.id   290b41c440719f435c5010306f490638
#
_cell.length_a   1.000
_cell.length_b   1.000
_cell.length_c   1.000
_cell.angle_alpha   90.00
_cell.angle_beta   90.00
_cell.angle_gamma   90.00
#
_symmetry.space_group_name_H-M   'P 1'
#
loop_
_entity.id
_entity.type
_entity.pdbx_description
1 polymer ?
#
loop_
_entity_poly.entity_id
_entity_poly.type
_entity_poly.pdbx_seq_one_letter_code
_entity_poly.pdbx_strand_id
1 'polypeptide(L)'
;AGVLNGGKNMWALARTSLSATIQADDVTNAYVLLATACDGTLATTAQFTAIRVVCNNTLAVAIDDSKGAVKVPHSTTFDAEAVKRQLGISVSNWDTFMYRMKLLSQRKVNHTEAERFFKQLFTDPSQDLSRKPNEQAMAKTLDIYNGRGRGAELASSNGTALGLLNSITEFVDHERRARNTDYRLDSAWFGHGATLKQKALERTMLMLA
;
A
#
# COMPACT_ATOMS: atom_id res chain seq x y z
N ALA A 1 9.55 14.70 -6.90
CA ALA A 1 10.80 13.98 -6.70
C ALA A 1 11.44 14.42 -5.38
N GLY A 2 12.29 13.57 -4.81
CA GLY A 2 12.99 13.88 -3.58
C GLY A 2 14.10 12.88 -3.28
N VAL A 3 14.71 13.05 -2.10
CA VAL A 3 15.73 12.16 -1.57
C VAL A 3 15.32 11.65 -0.20
N LEU A 4 15.78 10.45 0.16
CA LEU A 4 15.57 9.81 1.46
C LEU A 4 16.92 9.37 2.03
N ASN A 5 16.92 9.02 3.32
CA ASN A 5 18.07 8.44 4.02
C ASN A 5 19.35 9.28 3.88
N GLY A 6 19.23 10.61 4.03
CA GLY A 6 20.38 11.53 3.93
C GLY A 6 20.95 11.64 2.52
N GLY A 7 20.13 11.52 1.49
CA GLY A 7 20.56 11.64 0.08
C GLY A 7 20.98 10.32 -0.58
N LYS A 8 20.95 9.20 0.14
CA LYS A 8 21.35 7.90 -0.40
C LYS A 8 20.34 7.34 -1.41
N ASN A 9 19.05 7.56 -1.16
CA ASN A 9 17.96 7.10 -2.01
C ASN A 9 17.34 8.29 -2.74
N MET A 10 17.20 8.19 -4.04
CA MET A 10 16.44 9.14 -4.87
C MET A 10 15.13 8.53 -5.29
N TRP A 11 14.07 9.35 -5.37
CA TRP A 11 12.77 8.92 -5.84
C TRP A 11 12.07 10.00 -6.67
N ALA A 12 11.20 9.55 -7.56
CA ALA A 12 10.27 10.39 -8.30
C ALA A 12 8.91 9.72 -8.38
N LEU A 13 7.86 10.51 -8.21
CA LEU A 13 6.48 10.07 -8.35
C LEU A 13 5.87 10.80 -9.55
N ALA A 14 5.57 10.08 -10.60
CA ALA A 14 4.98 10.61 -11.84
C ALA A 14 3.49 10.26 -11.88
N ARG A 15 2.63 11.27 -11.96
CA ARG A 15 1.19 11.07 -12.15
C ARG A 15 0.93 10.55 -13.57
N THR A 16 0.08 9.53 -13.68
CA THR A 16 -0.44 9.06 -14.97
C THR A 16 -1.76 9.77 -15.30
N SER A 17 -2.31 9.52 -16.48
CA SER A 17 -3.66 9.98 -16.85
C SER A 17 -4.78 9.14 -16.21
N LEU A 18 -4.43 8.02 -15.55
CA LEU A 18 -5.42 7.11 -14.99
C LEU A 18 -5.92 7.61 -13.64
N SER A 19 -7.24 7.66 -13.52
CA SER A 19 -7.95 8.01 -12.30
C SER A 19 -9.27 7.24 -12.27
N ALA A 20 -9.73 6.86 -11.10
CA ALA A 20 -11.02 6.21 -10.94
C ALA A 20 -11.68 6.60 -9.61
N THR A 21 -13.00 6.66 -9.62
CA THR A 21 -13.83 6.86 -8.44
C THR A 21 -14.31 5.50 -7.94
N ILE A 22 -14.13 5.23 -6.66
CA ILE A 22 -14.61 4.01 -6.01
C ILE A 22 -16.10 4.15 -5.72
N GLN A 23 -16.47 5.20 -4.98
CA GLN A 23 -17.85 5.52 -4.63
C GLN A 23 -17.93 7.02 -4.29
N ALA A 24 -18.94 7.73 -4.78
CA ALA A 24 -19.11 9.17 -4.57
C ALA A 24 -17.81 9.95 -4.82
N ASP A 25 -17.29 10.67 -3.82
CA ASP A 25 -16.11 11.52 -3.93
C ASP A 25 -14.79 10.79 -3.61
N ASP A 26 -14.81 9.47 -3.45
CA ASP A 26 -13.61 8.68 -3.15
C ASP A 26 -12.80 8.40 -4.41
N VAL A 27 -11.91 9.32 -4.75
CA VAL A 27 -11.08 9.28 -5.96
C VAL A 27 -9.72 8.68 -5.67
N THR A 28 -9.27 7.81 -6.56
CA THR A 28 -7.93 7.22 -6.56
C THR A 28 -7.23 7.54 -7.88
N ASN A 29 -6.01 8.06 -7.79
CA ASN A 29 -5.16 8.37 -8.94
C ASN A 29 -4.04 7.35 -9.06
N ALA A 30 -3.63 7.07 -10.29
CA ALA A 30 -2.50 6.19 -10.56
C ALA A 30 -1.21 6.98 -10.79
N TYR A 31 -0.12 6.43 -10.25
CA TYR A 31 1.22 7.00 -10.35
C TYR A 31 2.24 5.91 -10.71
N VAL A 32 3.36 6.32 -11.26
CA VAL A 32 4.58 5.51 -11.34
C VAL A 32 5.55 6.06 -10.31
N LEU A 33 5.93 5.23 -9.34
CA LEU A 33 6.98 5.49 -8.37
C LEU A 33 8.29 4.93 -8.93
N LEU A 34 9.27 5.81 -9.13
CA LEU A 34 10.64 5.46 -9.52
C LEU A 34 11.55 5.70 -8.33
N ALA A 35 12.45 4.78 -8.04
CA ALA A 35 13.44 4.95 -6.98
C ALA A 35 14.72 4.19 -7.26
N THR A 36 15.83 4.69 -6.71
CA THR A 36 17.14 4.05 -6.77
C THR A 36 17.99 4.48 -5.58
N ALA A 37 18.94 3.65 -5.15
CA ALA A 37 19.92 4.02 -4.14
C ALA A 37 21.33 4.11 -4.74
N CYS A 38 22.06 5.16 -4.38
CA CYS A 38 23.44 5.34 -4.84
C CYS A 38 24.44 4.39 -4.14
N ASP A 39 24.05 3.82 -2.99
CA ASP A 39 24.88 2.91 -2.20
C ASP A 39 24.57 1.41 -2.45
N GLY A 40 23.75 1.09 -3.44
CA GLY A 40 23.39 -0.28 -3.79
C GLY A 40 22.35 -0.94 -2.86
N THR A 41 21.85 -0.26 -1.83
CA THR A 41 20.87 -0.82 -0.88
C THR A 41 19.48 -0.98 -1.47
N LEU A 42 19.16 -0.24 -2.54
CA LEU A 42 17.91 -0.33 -3.29
C LEU A 42 18.20 -0.40 -4.78
N ALA A 43 17.85 -1.50 -5.44
CA ALA A 43 17.90 -1.61 -6.89
C ALA A 43 17.04 -0.52 -7.55
N THR A 44 17.39 -0.12 -8.78
CA THR A 44 16.50 0.78 -9.54
C THR A 44 15.14 0.13 -9.69
N THR A 45 14.14 0.75 -9.09
CA THR A 45 12.78 0.21 -8.93
C THR A 45 11.80 1.12 -9.63
N ALA A 46 10.93 0.53 -10.44
CA ALA A 46 9.76 1.19 -11.02
C ALA A 46 8.50 0.45 -10.57
N GLN A 47 7.55 1.16 -9.95
CA GLN A 47 6.36 0.57 -9.36
C GLN A 47 5.11 1.35 -9.74
N PHE A 48 4.10 0.64 -10.20
CA PHE A 48 2.78 1.24 -10.42
C PHE A 48 2.03 1.33 -9.09
N THR A 49 1.55 2.53 -8.75
CA THR A 49 1.07 2.86 -7.41
C THR A 49 -0.25 3.61 -7.48
N ALA A 50 -1.24 3.16 -6.74
CA ALA A 50 -2.49 3.86 -6.51
C ALA A 50 -2.36 4.80 -5.31
N ILE A 51 -2.84 6.04 -5.45
CA ILE A 51 -2.89 7.02 -4.35
C ILE A 51 -4.31 7.52 -4.21
N ARG A 52 -4.90 7.26 -3.06
CA ARG A 52 -6.22 7.74 -2.68
C ARG A 52 -6.14 9.23 -2.34
N VAL A 53 -6.94 10.07 -3.00
CA VAL A 53 -6.82 11.53 -2.93
C VAL A 53 -7.12 12.07 -1.53
N VAL A 54 -8.11 11.52 -0.86
CA VAL A 54 -8.59 12.00 0.45
C VAL A 54 -7.54 11.89 1.56
N CYS A 55 -6.68 10.87 1.53
CA CYS A 55 -5.73 10.58 2.62
C CYS A 55 -4.27 10.50 2.16
N ASN A 56 -4.00 10.60 0.86
CA ASN A 56 -2.68 10.40 0.27
C ASN A 56 -2.03 9.03 0.62
N ASN A 57 -2.85 8.04 0.94
CA ASN A 57 -2.37 6.69 1.19
C ASN A 57 -1.89 6.06 -0.10
N THR A 58 -0.76 5.39 -0.03
CA THR A 58 -0.12 4.74 -1.18
C THR A 58 -0.32 3.22 -1.13
N LEU A 59 -0.68 2.62 -2.27
CA LEU A 59 -0.81 1.17 -2.40
C LEU A 59 -0.23 0.73 -3.75
N ALA A 60 0.71 -0.21 -3.72
CA ALA A 60 1.23 -0.81 -4.93
C ALA A 60 0.11 -1.57 -5.66
N VAL A 61 -0.04 -1.32 -6.94
CA VAL A 61 -0.95 -2.07 -7.80
C VAL A 61 -0.23 -3.34 -8.21
N ALA A 62 -0.37 -4.37 -7.39
CA ALA A 62 0.16 -5.70 -7.70
C ALA A 62 -0.86 -6.48 -8.52
N ILE A 63 -0.35 -7.29 -9.42
CA ILE A 63 -1.17 -8.12 -10.29
C ILE A 63 -0.64 -9.52 -10.20
N ASP A 64 -1.55 -10.45 -9.92
CA ASP A 64 -1.31 -11.89 -9.86
C ASP A 64 0.17 -12.16 -9.49
N ASP A 65 0.71 -13.09 -9.10
CA ASP A 65 2.07 -13.41 -8.63
C ASP A 65 3.24 -12.42 -8.90
N SER A 66 3.01 -11.31 -9.64
CA SER A 66 3.99 -10.25 -9.83
C SER A 66 3.95 -9.24 -8.67
N LYS A 67 5.11 -8.93 -8.12
CA LYS A 67 5.24 -8.01 -6.96
C LYS A 67 4.93 -6.54 -7.27
N GLY A 68 4.23 -6.22 -8.37
CA GLY A 68 3.84 -4.86 -8.76
C GLY A 68 5.00 -3.88 -9.01
N ALA A 69 6.24 -4.34 -8.89
CA ALA A 69 7.44 -3.52 -9.06
C ALA A 69 8.46 -4.20 -9.97
N VAL A 70 8.96 -3.44 -10.93
CA VAL A 70 10.10 -3.83 -11.77
C VAL A 70 11.37 -3.40 -11.06
N LYS A 71 12.28 -4.33 -10.81
CA LYS A 71 13.56 -4.08 -10.15
C LYS A 71 14.70 -4.40 -11.11
N VAL A 72 15.56 -3.42 -11.35
CA VAL A 72 16.78 -3.57 -12.16
C VAL A 72 18.00 -3.46 -11.25
N PRO A 73 18.74 -4.56 -11.01
CA PRO A 73 19.96 -4.52 -10.22
C PRO A 73 21.00 -3.58 -10.84
N HIS A 74 21.79 -2.88 -10.01
CA HIS A 74 22.84 -1.97 -10.47
C HIS A 74 23.96 -2.68 -11.26
N SER A 75 24.09 -3.99 -11.11
CA SER A 75 25.03 -4.84 -11.86
C SER A 75 24.59 -5.16 -13.29
N THR A 76 23.35 -4.77 -13.67
CA THR A 76 22.81 -5.02 -15.01
C THR A 76 22.63 -3.73 -15.79
N THR A 77 22.76 -3.80 -17.12
CA THR A 77 22.47 -2.66 -17.99
C THR A 77 21.01 -2.27 -17.87
N PHE A 78 20.71 -1.00 -17.65
CA PHE A 78 19.35 -0.49 -17.58
C PHE A 78 18.69 -0.46 -18.97
N ASP A 79 17.66 -1.26 -19.16
CA ASP A 79 16.84 -1.26 -20.37
C ASP A 79 15.49 -0.57 -20.09
N ALA A 80 15.39 0.70 -20.50
CA ALA A 80 14.20 1.50 -20.29
C ALA A 80 12.95 0.94 -21.00
N GLU A 81 13.13 0.34 -22.17
CA GLU A 81 12.02 -0.22 -22.94
C GLU A 81 11.50 -1.53 -22.31
N ALA A 82 12.37 -2.37 -21.76
CA ALA A 82 11.96 -3.53 -20.98
C ALA A 82 11.19 -3.11 -19.72
N VAL A 83 11.65 -2.09 -19.00
CA VAL A 83 10.95 -1.53 -17.83
C VAL A 83 9.58 -0.98 -18.23
N LYS A 84 9.48 -0.22 -19.31
CA LYS A 84 8.19 0.30 -19.83
C LYS A 84 7.22 -0.81 -20.20
N ARG A 85 7.70 -1.86 -20.88
CA ARG A 85 6.84 -3.04 -21.24
C ARG A 85 6.30 -3.72 -19.98
N GLN A 86 7.14 -3.94 -18.98
CA GLN A 86 6.71 -4.57 -17.72
C GLN A 86 5.75 -3.66 -16.92
N LEU A 87 5.98 -2.35 -16.89
CA LEU A 87 5.05 -1.39 -16.31
C LEU A 87 3.74 -1.32 -17.10
N GLY A 88 3.78 -1.46 -18.42
CA GLY A 88 2.61 -1.50 -19.30
C GLY A 88 1.64 -2.61 -18.93
N ILE A 89 2.14 -3.78 -18.53
CA ILE A 89 1.33 -4.88 -17.99
C ILE A 89 0.64 -4.42 -16.69
N SER A 90 1.34 -3.70 -15.81
CA SER A 90 0.74 -3.16 -14.58
C SER A 90 -0.34 -2.11 -14.86
N VAL A 91 -0.16 -1.28 -15.88
CA VAL A 91 -1.15 -0.29 -16.32
C VAL A 91 -2.40 -0.97 -16.87
N SER A 92 -2.28 -2.05 -17.65
CA SER A 92 -3.43 -2.78 -18.22
C SER A 92 -4.35 -3.40 -17.16
N ASN A 93 -3.85 -3.59 -15.95
CA ASN A 93 -4.61 -4.17 -14.85
C ASN A 93 -5.26 -3.13 -13.91
N TRP A 94 -5.12 -1.83 -14.23
CA TRP A 94 -5.73 -0.76 -13.44
C TRP A 94 -7.24 -0.95 -13.25
N ASP A 95 -7.95 -1.26 -14.32
CA ASP A 95 -9.40 -1.43 -14.26
C ASP A 95 -9.80 -2.64 -13.40
N THR A 96 -9.06 -3.75 -13.49
CA THR A 96 -9.26 -4.91 -12.63
C THR A 96 -8.99 -4.58 -11.16
N PHE A 97 -7.92 -3.84 -10.88
CA PHE A 97 -7.60 -3.38 -9.52
C PHE A 97 -8.71 -2.49 -8.97
N MET A 98 -9.16 -1.48 -9.73
CA MET A 98 -10.23 -0.58 -9.31
C MET A 98 -11.57 -1.28 -9.15
N TYR A 99 -11.86 -2.27 -10.00
CA TYR A 99 -13.04 -3.12 -9.83
C TYR A 99 -13.01 -3.87 -8.48
N ARG A 100 -11.87 -4.47 -8.13
CA ARG A 100 -11.69 -5.13 -6.83
C ARG A 100 -11.84 -4.14 -5.67
N MET A 101 -11.31 -2.91 -5.77
CA MET A 101 -11.51 -1.87 -4.75
C MET A 101 -13.00 -1.52 -4.56
N LYS A 102 -13.76 -1.46 -5.66
CA LYS A 102 -15.22 -1.27 -5.60
C LYS A 102 -15.93 -2.43 -4.89
N LEU A 103 -15.54 -3.67 -5.16
CA LEU A 103 -16.10 -4.84 -4.45
C LEU A 103 -15.77 -4.78 -2.94
N LEU A 104 -14.54 -4.42 -2.57
CA LEU A 104 -14.16 -4.24 -1.16
C LEU A 104 -14.97 -3.14 -0.48
N SER A 105 -15.35 -2.07 -1.20
CA SER A 105 -16.19 -0.99 -0.65
C SER A 105 -17.64 -1.42 -0.40
N GLN A 106 -18.09 -2.46 -1.07
CA GLN A 106 -19.44 -3.03 -0.89
C GLN A 106 -19.49 -4.10 0.19
N ARG A 107 -18.37 -4.78 0.46
CA ARG A 107 -18.27 -5.84 1.47
C ARG A 107 -18.30 -5.22 2.87
N LYS A 108 -19.44 -5.40 3.55
CA LYS A 108 -19.63 -4.92 4.93
C LYS A 108 -18.83 -5.78 5.92
N VAL A 109 -18.30 -5.11 6.94
CA VAL A 109 -17.48 -5.72 7.99
C VAL A 109 -17.96 -5.26 9.34
N ASN A 110 -18.29 -6.20 10.22
CA ASN A 110 -18.66 -5.89 11.60
C ASN A 110 -17.44 -5.73 12.50
N HIS A 111 -17.65 -5.22 13.71
CA HIS A 111 -16.57 -4.93 14.66
C HIS A 111 -15.69 -6.15 15.00
N THR A 112 -16.32 -7.29 15.29
CA THR A 112 -15.61 -8.55 15.63
C THR A 112 -14.74 -9.05 14.46
N GLU A 113 -15.25 -8.88 13.25
CA GLU A 113 -14.52 -9.24 12.02
C GLU A 113 -13.30 -8.34 11.83
N ALA A 114 -13.47 -7.04 12.08
CA ALA A 114 -12.37 -6.07 12.01
C ALA A 114 -11.27 -6.37 13.05
N GLU A 115 -11.64 -6.61 14.31
CA GLU A 115 -10.68 -6.99 15.35
C GLU A 115 -9.92 -8.27 14.99
N ARG A 116 -10.61 -9.29 14.49
CA ARG A 116 -9.99 -10.53 14.02
C ARG A 116 -9.01 -10.29 12.88
N PHE A 117 -9.39 -9.46 11.91
CA PHE A 117 -8.53 -9.10 10.78
C PHE A 117 -7.23 -8.44 11.25
N PHE A 118 -7.31 -7.41 12.10
CA PHE A 118 -6.13 -6.72 12.60
C PHE A 118 -5.28 -7.62 13.49
N LYS A 119 -5.89 -8.42 14.37
CA LYS A 119 -5.17 -9.40 15.19
C LYS A 119 -4.37 -10.37 14.32
N GLN A 120 -4.97 -10.95 13.30
CA GLN A 120 -4.29 -11.87 12.40
C GLN A 120 -3.19 -11.19 11.57
N LEU A 121 -3.38 -9.92 11.18
CA LEU A 121 -2.39 -9.18 10.40
C LEU A 121 -1.15 -8.84 11.21
N PHE A 122 -1.33 -8.47 12.49
CA PHE A 122 -0.25 -8.08 13.39
C PHE A 122 0.34 -9.25 14.21
N THR A 123 -0.19 -10.46 14.05
CA THR A 123 0.40 -11.70 14.57
C THR A 123 1.24 -12.32 13.47
N ASP A 124 2.55 -12.42 13.68
CA ASP A 124 3.43 -13.07 12.71
C ASP A 124 3.42 -14.59 12.96
N PRO A 125 2.87 -15.38 12.03
CA PRO A 125 2.84 -16.84 12.20
C PRO A 125 4.22 -17.51 12.11
N SER A 126 5.24 -16.81 11.61
CA SER A 126 6.62 -17.31 11.53
C SER A 126 7.43 -17.03 12.81
N GLN A 127 6.87 -16.26 13.74
CA GLN A 127 7.50 -15.99 15.03
C GLN A 127 6.86 -16.88 16.10
N ASP A 128 7.71 -17.35 17.01
CA ASP A 128 7.34 -18.15 18.16
C ASP A 128 5.96 -17.75 18.72
N LEU A 129 5.07 -18.72 18.93
CA LEU A 129 3.71 -18.55 19.47
C LEU A 129 3.68 -17.78 20.81
N SER A 130 4.83 -17.55 21.43
CA SER A 130 5.01 -16.72 22.64
C SER A 130 5.01 -15.21 22.37
N ARG A 131 5.19 -14.75 21.12
CA ARG A 131 5.15 -13.31 20.81
C ARG A 131 3.73 -12.82 20.70
N LYS A 132 3.36 -11.95 21.64
CA LYS A 132 2.10 -11.21 21.61
C LYS A 132 2.01 -10.33 20.34
N PRO A 133 0.81 -10.20 19.73
CA PRO A 133 0.59 -9.25 18.66
C PRO A 133 1.01 -7.84 19.10
N ASN A 134 1.38 -7.00 18.15
CA ASN A 134 1.67 -5.60 18.44
C ASN A 134 0.36 -4.87 18.80
N GLU A 135 -0.03 -4.94 20.07
CA GLU A 135 -1.29 -4.39 20.60
C GLU A 135 -1.44 -2.89 20.32
N GLN A 136 -0.34 -2.13 20.38
CA GLN A 136 -0.37 -0.70 20.10
C GLN A 136 -0.68 -0.40 18.63
N ALA A 137 -0.07 -1.15 17.70
CA ALA A 137 -0.35 -1.02 16.27
C ALA A 137 -1.79 -1.43 15.95
N MET A 138 -2.25 -2.53 16.56
CA MET A 138 -3.61 -3.04 16.40
C MET A 138 -4.64 -2.03 16.92
N ALA A 139 -4.47 -1.50 18.14
CA ALA A 139 -5.38 -0.49 18.71
C ALA A 139 -5.43 0.78 17.85
N LYS A 140 -4.27 1.26 17.40
CA LYS A 140 -4.19 2.45 16.53
C LYS A 140 -4.91 2.23 15.20
N THR A 141 -4.74 1.08 14.59
CA THR A 141 -5.35 0.76 13.30
C THR A 141 -6.87 0.60 13.43
N LEU A 142 -7.31 -0.03 14.52
CA LEU A 142 -8.73 -0.15 14.83
C LEU A 142 -9.38 1.24 15.08
N ASP A 143 -8.68 2.13 15.76
CA ASP A 143 -9.14 3.51 16.00
C ASP A 143 -9.25 4.30 14.68
N ILE A 144 -8.28 4.15 13.76
CA ILE A 144 -8.35 4.71 12.40
C ILE A 144 -9.58 4.16 11.66
N TYR A 145 -9.83 2.86 11.73
CA TYR A 145 -10.99 2.21 11.11
C TYR A 145 -12.32 2.70 11.66
N ASN A 146 -12.40 2.91 12.98
CA ASN A 146 -13.62 3.32 13.70
C ASN A 146 -13.97 4.81 13.53
N GLY A 147 -13.27 5.56 12.68
CA GLY A 147 -13.65 6.92 12.29
C GLY A 147 -12.57 7.99 12.49
N ARG A 148 -11.43 7.70 13.16
CA ARG A 148 -10.35 8.69 13.29
C ARG A 148 -9.55 8.87 11.98
N GLY A 149 -9.59 7.89 11.09
CA GLY A 149 -8.85 7.91 9.83
C GLY A 149 -9.40 8.94 8.83
N ARG A 150 -8.54 9.44 7.98
CA ARG A 150 -8.90 10.37 6.90
C ARG A 150 -9.79 9.67 5.88
N GLY A 151 -11.02 10.16 5.75
CA GLY A 151 -12.03 9.56 4.89
C GLY A 151 -12.55 8.21 5.39
N ALA A 152 -12.43 7.93 6.70
CA ALA A 152 -13.03 6.76 7.32
C ALA A 152 -14.57 6.85 7.34
N GLU A 153 -15.11 8.06 7.35
CA GLU A 153 -16.56 8.38 7.29
C GLU A 153 -17.17 8.18 5.90
N LEU A 154 -16.35 8.13 4.84
CA LEU A 154 -16.85 7.94 3.48
C LEU A 154 -17.57 6.59 3.35
N ALA A 155 -18.67 6.57 2.59
CA ALA A 155 -19.48 5.38 2.39
C ALA A 155 -18.69 4.18 1.84
N SER A 156 -17.63 4.44 1.08
CA SER A 156 -16.68 3.45 0.56
C SER A 156 -15.83 2.78 1.66
N SER A 157 -15.59 3.47 2.79
CA SER A 157 -14.70 3.01 3.88
C SER A 157 -15.45 2.61 5.13
N ASN A 158 -16.52 3.32 5.48
CA ASN A 158 -17.24 3.13 6.74
C ASN A 158 -17.85 1.73 6.85
N GLY A 159 -17.34 0.92 7.77
CA GLY A 159 -17.80 -0.43 8.01
C GLY A 159 -17.61 -1.37 6.81
N THR A 160 -16.53 -1.22 6.04
CA THR A 160 -16.27 -2.02 4.84
C THR A 160 -14.89 -2.67 4.85
N ALA A 161 -14.71 -3.69 3.99
CA ALA A 161 -13.39 -4.31 3.81
C ALA A 161 -12.38 -3.33 3.20
N LEU A 162 -12.82 -2.37 2.36
CA LEU A 162 -11.94 -1.30 1.89
C LEU A 162 -11.49 -0.41 3.05
N GLY A 163 -12.36 -0.14 4.02
CA GLY A 163 -12.01 0.60 5.23
C GLY A 163 -10.91 -0.08 6.04
N LEU A 164 -10.92 -1.42 6.15
CA LEU A 164 -9.83 -2.17 6.77
C LEU A 164 -8.50 -1.94 6.05
N LEU A 165 -8.50 -2.06 4.72
CA LEU A 165 -7.30 -1.81 3.91
C LEU A 165 -6.80 -0.37 4.06
N ASN A 166 -7.71 0.61 3.99
CA ASN A 166 -7.38 2.03 4.13
C ASN A 166 -6.78 2.34 5.51
N SER A 167 -7.27 1.71 6.57
CA SER A 167 -6.73 1.88 7.92
C SER A 167 -5.28 1.39 8.04
N ILE A 168 -4.95 0.29 7.40
CA ILE A 168 -3.57 -0.22 7.36
C ILE A 168 -2.68 0.70 6.52
N THR A 169 -3.13 1.13 5.36
CA THR A 169 -2.33 2.03 4.51
C THR A 169 -2.09 3.37 5.20
N GLU A 170 -3.08 3.93 5.86
CA GLU A 170 -2.93 5.17 6.64
C GLU A 170 -2.00 4.98 7.83
N PHE A 171 -2.16 3.90 8.59
CA PHE A 171 -1.26 3.58 9.69
C PHE A 171 0.20 3.51 9.23
N VAL A 172 0.47 2.81 8.12
CA VAL A 172 1.82 2.65 7.58
C VAL A 172 2.40 3.97 7.07
N ASP A 173 1.62 4.72 6.31
CA ASP A 173 2.10 5.91 5.62
C ASP A 173 2.24 7.11 6.55
N HIS A 174 1.38 7.22 7.60
CA HIS A 174 1.29 8.43 8.41
C HIS A 174 1.51 8.23 9.92
N GLU A 175 1.09 7.10 10.48
CA GLU A 175 0.98 6.92 11.93
C GLU A 175 2.05 5.99 12.53
N ARG A 176 2.63 5.12 11.72
CA ARG A 176 3.63 4.17 12.19
C ARG A 176 4.86 4.89 12.72
N ARG A 177 5.29 4.51 13.93
CA ARG A 177 6.50 5.04 14.52
C ARG A 177 7.71 4.75 13.65
N ALA A 178 8.46 5.79 13.31
CA ALA A 178 9.69 5.74 12.57
C ALA A 178 10.70 6.73 13.15
N ARG A 179 11.97 6.58 12.80
CA ARG A 179 13.05 7.46 13.26
C ARG A 179 12.84 8.92 12.83
N ASN A 180 12.37 9.08 11.59
CA ASN A 180 11.92 10.35 11.00
C ASN A 180 11.01 10.06 9.79
N THR A 181 10.58 11.11 9.09
CA THR A 181 9.69 11.01 7.94
C THR A 181 10.31 10.22 6.79
N ASP A 182 11.60 10.37 6.51
CA ASP A 182 12.29 9.66 5.43
C ASP A 182 12.28 8.15 5.66
N TYR A 183 12.60 7.70 6.88
CA TYR A 183 12.54 6.27 7.25
C TYR A 183 11.12 5.72 7.19
N ARG A 184 10.10 6.54 7.44
CA ARG A 184 8.71 6.12 7.31
C ARG A 184 8.35 5.90 5.84
N LEU A 185 8.66 6.87 4.97
CA LEU A 185 8.43 6.77 3.53
C LEU A 185 9.19 5.59 2.91
N ASP A 186 10.47 5.44 3.24
CA ASP A 186 11.28 4.32 2.78
C ASP A 186 10.66 2.97 3.17
N SER A 187 10.27 2.83 4.44
CA SER A 187 9.57 1.63 4.92
C SER A 187 8.22 1.42 4.23
N ALA A 188 7.46 2.50 4.02
CA ALA A 188 6.12 2.44 3.43
C ALA A 188 6.13 2.05 1.95
N TRP A 189 7.19 2.39 1.22
CA TRP A 189 7.30 2.13 -0.21
C TRP A 189 8.14 0.90 -0.56
N PHE A 190 9.22 0.63 0.18
CA PHE A 190 10.22 -0.38 -0.20
C PHE A 190 10.50 -1.41 0.89
N GLY A 191 10.11 -1.14 2.14
CA GLY A 191 10.46 -1.95 3.28
C GLY A 191 9.27 -2.71 3.90
N HIS A 192 9.38 -2.93 5.20
CA HIS A 192 8.39 -3.68 5.97
C HIS A 192 6.98 -3.06 5.95
N GLY A 193 6.87 -1.74 5.82
CA GLY A 193 5.56 -1.08 5.65
C GLY A 193 4.87 -1.49 4.35
N ALA A 194 5.61 -1.53 3.23
CA ALA A 194 5.11 -2.01 1.95
C ALA A 194 4.63 -3.46 2.05
N THR A 195 5.41 -4.33 2.70
CA THR A 195 5.03 -5.74 2.93
C THR A 195 3.74 -5.85 3.76
N LEU A 196 3.57 -5.02 4.79
CA LEU A 196 2.35 -5.02 5.61
C LEU A 196 1.13 -4.59 4.81
N LYS A 197 1.24 -3.54 3.97
CA LYS A 197 0.17 -3.10 3.07
C LYS A 197 -0.21 -4.19 2.06
N GLN A 198 0.78 -4.87 1.49
CA GLN A 198 0.54 -5.98 0.57
C GLN A 198 -0.18 -7.15 1.25
N LYS A 199 0.24 -7.56 2.44
CA LYS A 199 -0.45 -8.59 3.24
C LYS A 199 -1.89 -8.19 3.58
N ALA A 200 -2.13 -6.90 3.87
CA ALA A 200 -3.47 -6.40 4.12
C ALA A 200 -4.34 -6.47 2.86
N LEU A 201 -3.82 -6.10 1.71
CA LEU A 201 -4.50 -6.22 0.42
C LEU A 201 -4.88 -7.68 0.14
N GLU A 202 -3.94 -8.60 0.22
CA GLU A 202 -4.17 -10.04 0.01
C GLU A 202 -5.27 -10.58 0.92
N ARG A 203 -5.21 -10.24 2.22
CA ARG A 203 -6.22 -10.68 3.20
C ARG A 203 -7.60 -10.07 2.96
N THR A 204 -7.67 -8.80 2.57
CA THR A 204 -8.96 -8.20 2.21
C THR A 204 -9.54 -8.79 0.94
N MET A 205 -8.71 -9.17 -0.04
CA MET A 205 -9.16 -9.89 -1.24
C MET A 205 -9.77 -11.26 -0.89
N LEU A 206 -9.21 -11.98 0.09
CA LEU A 206 -9.80 -13.25 0.57
C LEU A 206 -11.18 -13.08 1.22
N MET A 207 -11.54 -11.87 1.64
CA MET A 207 -12.89 -11.59 2.17
C MET A 207 -13.95 -11.45 1.07
N LEU A 208 -13.56 -11.43 -0.21
CA LEU A 208 -14.46 -11.40 -1.36
C LEU A 208 -14.80 -12.82 -1.89
N ALA A 209 -14.02 -13.82 -1.49
CA ALA A 209 -14.25 -15.22 -1.80
C ALA A 209 -15.30 -15.83 -0.84
#